data_d6b26867123c99142f9d900f4d55bb4f
#
_entry.id   d6b26867123c99142f9d900f4d55bb4f
#
_cell.length_a   1.000
_cell.length_b   1.000
_cell.length_c   1.000
_cell.angle_alpha   90.00
_cell.angle_beta   90.00
_cell.angle_gamma   90.00
#
_symmetry.space_group_name_H-M   'P 1'
#
loop_
_entity.id
_entity.type
_entity.pdbx_description
1 polymer ?
#
loop_
_entity_poly.entity_id
_entity_poly.type
_entity_poly.pdbx_seq_one_letter_code
_entity_poly.pdbx_strand_id
1 'polypeptide(L)'
;MTELSLDHKFVDGDPAAPVLLLLHGTGGGPDDLVGLGRELSPSSALLAPAGPASEHGAPRWFRRLAEGVFDYEDVVARADQLADFVLAARESYGLTDRRLVAVGFSNGANIAAALTLLRPDAVREAALFAAMLPVPEPPALDLAGTRVFLSNGQRDPMAPLASNEQLVKFLRERSVEVTTHRHAGGHQITPDGIEAAKAWLAY
;
A
#
# COMPACT_ATOMS: atom_id res chain seq x y z
N MET A 1 18.29 -4.67 -20.08
CA MET A 1 17.34 -4.67 -18.93
C MET A 1 17.68 -3.45 -18.09
N THR A 2 16.73 -2.56 -17.87
CA THR A 2 16.92 -1.40 -17.02
C THR A 2 17.09 -1.91 -15.57
N GLU A 3 18.13 -1.48 -14.88
CA GLU A 3 18.34 -1.83 -13.46
C GLU A 3 17.21 -1.18 -12.64
N LEU A 4 16.49 -2.01 -11.87
CA LEU A 4 15.40 -1.53 -11.02
C LEU A 4 15.95 -0.87 -9.75
N SER A 5 15.42 0.28 -9.39
CA SER A 5 15.97 1.18 -8.38
C SER A 5 15.81 0.72 -6.92
N LEU A 6 15.02 -0.33 -6.66
CA LEU A 6 14.81 -0.90 -5.32
C LEU A 6 15.13 -2.39 -5.32
N ASP A 7 15.75 -2.85 -4.24
CA ASP A 7 15.80 -4.29 -3.94
C ASP A 7 14.40 -4.83 -3.83
N HIS A 8 14.14 -6.01 -4.43
CA HIS A 8 12.79 -6.55 -4.45
C HIS A 8 12.78 -8.05 -4.67
N LYS A 9 11.68 -8.66 -4.32
CA LYS A 9 11.33 -10.02 -4.70
C LYS A 9 10.22 -9.98 -5.75
N PHE A 10 10.38 -10.77 -6.81
CA PHE A 10 9.32 -11.02 -7.77
C PHE A 10 9.01 -12.52 -7.79
N VAL A 11 7.73 -12.84 -7.72
CA VAL A 11 7.23 -14.21 -7.86
C VAL A 11 6.17 -14.20 -8.96
N ASP A 12 6.40 -14.94 -10.01
CA ASP A 12 5.46 -15.03 -11.13
C ASP A 12 4.14 -15.70 -10.71
N GLY A 13 3.09 -15.46 -11.50
CA GLY A 13 1.75 -15.97 -11.27
C GLY A 13 0.96 -16.10 -12.57
N ASP A 14 -0.30 -16.54 -12.44
CA ASP A 14 -1.20 -16.70 -13.60
C ASP A 14 -1.35 -15.33 -14.32
N PRO A 15 -1.13 -15.27 -15.63
CA PRO A 15 -1.33 -14.04 -16.42
C PRO A 15 -2.75 -13.46 -16.33
N ALA A 16 -3.76 -14.28 -16.07
CA ALA A 16 -5.14 -13.83 -15.91
C ALA A 16 -5.43 -13.25 -14.52
N ALA A 17 -4.57 -13.50 -13.53
CA ALA A 17 -4.71 -12.97 -12.19
C ALA A 17 -4.06 -11.58 -12.05
N PRO A 18 -4.45 -10.76 -11.07
CA PRO A 18 -3.80 -9.47 -10.82
C PRO A 18 -2.34 -9.65 -10.39
N VAL A 19 -1.62 -8.54 -10.37
CA VAL A 19 -0.31 -8.42 -9.71
C VAL A 19 -0.55 -7.79 -8.34
N LEU A 20 -0.01 -8.38 -7.27
CA LEU A 20 -0.02 -7.77 -5.95
C LEU A 20 1.33 -7.11 -5.67
N LEU A 21 1.31 -5.78 -5.48
CA LEU A 21 2.44 -5.00 -4.98
C LEU A 21 2.42 -5.05 -3.46
N LEU A 22 3.36 -5.77 -2.85
CA LEU A 22 3.40 -6.03 -1.42
C LEU A 22 4.32 -5.05 -0.70
N LEU A 23 3.78 -4.26 0.22
CA LEU A 23 4.49 -3.16 0.89
C LEU A 23 4.54 -3.43 2.41
N HIS A 24 5.70 -3.88 2.89
CA HIS A 24 5.94 -4.31 4.26
C HIS A 24 5.79 -3.20 5.30
N GLY A 25 5.56 -3.55 6.56
CA GLY A 25 5.58 -2.64 7.69
C GLY A 25 7.01 -2.24 8.12
N THR A 26 7.12 -1.38 9.13
CA THR A 26 8.42 -0.99 9.71
C THR A 26 9.18 -2.22 10.22
N GLY A 27 10.46 -2.32 9.89
CA GLY A 27 11.34 -3.42 10.27
C GLY A 27 11.23 -4.65 9.39
N GLY A 28 10.30 -4.64 8.44
CA GLY A 28 10.08 -5.75 7.51
C GLY A 28 10.92 -5.68 6.24
N GLY A 29 10.61 -6.60 5.31
CA GLY A 29 11.28 -6.71 4.03
C GLY A 29 10.41 -7.38 2.96
N PRO A 30 10.99 -7.70 1.78
CA PRO A 30 10.25 -8.24 0.64
C PRO A 30 9.52 -9.56 0.91
N ASP A 31 9.95 -10.34 1.90
CA ASP A 31 9.35 -11.64 2.21
C ASP A 31 8.13 -11.56 3.14
N ASP A 32 7.99 -10.48 3.92
CA ASP A 32 7.05 -10.40 5.05
C ASP A 32 5.59 -10.57 4.66
N LEU A 33 5.17 -9.98 3.55
CA LEU A 33 3.78 -10.03 3.10
C LEU A 33 3.52 -11.08 2.02
N VAL A 34 4.51 -11.91 1.65
CA VAL A 34 4.33 -12.97 0.65
C VAL A 34 3.24 -13.95 1.08
N GLY A 35 3.21 -14.35 2.36
CA GLY A 35 2.16 -15.21 2.92
C GLY A 35 0.77 -14.58 2.77
N LEU A 36 0.63 -13.31 3.14
CA LEU A 36 -0.62 -12.55 2.97
C LEU A 36 -1.02 -12.45 1.50
N GLY A 37 -0.08 -12.15 0.61
CA GLY A 37 -0.33 -12.09 -0.84
C GLY A 37 -0.89 -13.41 -1.39
N ARG A 38 -0.31 -14.53 -0.98
CA ARG A 38 -0.80 -15.86 -1.34
C ARG A 38 -2.16 -16.21 -0.75
N GLU A 39 -2.45 -15.72 0.45
CA GLU A 39 -3.76 -15.90 1.08
C GLU A 39 -4.85 -15.06 0.40
N LEU A 40 -4.53 -13.81 0.02
CA LEU A 40 -5.45 -12.90 -0.67
C LEU A 40 -5.75 -13.37 -2.10
N SER A 41 -4.72 -13.81 -2.84
CA SER A 41 -4.85 -14.26 -4.22
C SER A 41 -3.76 -15.29 -4.56
N PRO A 42 -4.03 -16.60 -4.43
CA PRO A 42 -3.04 -17.66 -4.58
C PRO A 42 -2.35 -17.69 -5.95
N SER A 43 -3.06 -17.29 -7.01
CA SER A 43 -2.56 -17.31 -8.39
C SER A 43 -1.90 -16.00 -8.84
N SER A 44 -1.96 -14.94 -8.06
CA SER A 44 -1.38 -13.63 -8.41
C SER A 44 0.14 -13.67 -8.53
N ALA A 45 0.69 -12.87 -9.44
CA ALA A 45 2.09 -12.50 -9.37
C ALA A 45 2.32 -11.56 -8.17
N LEU A 46 3.47 -11.69 -7.52
CA LEU A 46 3.82 -10.87 -6.35
C LEU A 46 5.06 -10.04 -6.65
N LEU A 47 4.95 -8.74 -6.50
CA LEU A 47 6.04 -7.77 -6.58
C LEU A 47 6.23 -7.15 -5.20
N ALA A 48 7.34 -7.44 -4.54
CA ALA A 48 7.58 -7.05 -3.15
C ALA A 48 8.91 -6.30 -3.03
N PRO A 49 8.92 -4.96 -3.18
CA PRO A 49 10.12 -4.15 -2.98
C PRO A 49 10.44 -3.95 -1.49
N ALA A 50 11.72 -3.66 -1.22
CA ALA A 50 12.21 -3.23 0.08
C ALA A 50 12.08 -1.71 0.24
N GLY A 51 11.64 -1.25 1.39
CA GLY A 51 11.61 0.17 1.73
C GLY A 51 13.01 0.78 1.80
N PRO A 52 13.27 1.91 1.11
CA PRO A 52 14.60 2.46 0.95
C PRO A 52 15.12 3.28 2.15
N ALA A 53 14.24 3.60 3.10
CA ALA A 53 14.61 4.33 4.31
C ALA A 53 14.97 3.38 5.46
N SER A 54 15.74 3.89 6.43
CA SER A 54 16.10 3.16 7.65
C SER A 54 15.92 4.04 8.88
N GLU A 55 15.37 3.49 9.94
CA GLU A 55 15.27 4.10 11.25
C GLU A 55 15.89 3.17 12.29
N HIS A 56 17.04 3.58 12.88
CA HIS A 56 17.80 2.76 13.82
C HIS A 56 18.08 1.33 13.32
N GLY A 57 18.32 1.18 12.01
CA GLY A 57 18.55 -0.11 11.37
C GLY A 57 17.28 -0.87 10.94
N ALA A 58 16.09 -0.40 11.30
CA ALA A 58 14.83 -0.97 10.85
C ALA A 58 14.44 -0.39 9.47
N PRO A 59 14.22 -1.23 8.44
CA PRO A 59 13.76 -0.76 7.12
C PRO A 59 12.39 -0.07 7.21
N ARG A 60 12.23 1.00 6.41
CA ARG A 60 11.00 1.78 6.30
C ARG A 60 10.82 2.31 4.88
N TRP A 61 9.61 2.78 4.59
CA TRP A 61 9.34 3.44 3.30
C TRP A 61 9.76 4.90 3.30
N PHE A 62 9.59 5.60 4.43
CA PHE A 62 9.91 7.02 4.59
C PHE A 62 10.26 7.32 6.04
N ARG A 63 10.91 8.47 6.27
CA ARG A 63 11.28 8.95 7.60
C ARG A 63 10.06 9.43 8.38
N ARG A 64 10.15 9.33 9.69
CA ARG A 64 9.24 10.02 10.62
C ARG A 64 10.04 10.98 11.52
N LEU A 65 9.41 12.07 11.92
CA LEU A 65 9.99 13.06 12.83
C LEU A 65 9.76 12.66 14.30
N ALA A 66 8.65 12.01 14.57
CA ALA A 66 8.27 11.41 15.84
C ALA A 66 7.25 10.29 15.61
N GLU A 67 6.84 9.59 16.65
CA GLU A 67 5.77 8.60 16.55
C GLU A 67 4.46 9.28 16.06
N GLY A 68 3.88 8.73 14.99
CA GLY A 68 2.70 9.31 14.34
C GLY A 68 2.93 10.62 13.57
N VAL A 69 4.15 11.15 13.52
CA VAL A 69 4.50 12.40 12.81
C VAL A 69 5.45 12.08 11.66
N PHE A 70 4.96 12.13 10.44
CA PHE A 70 5.73 11.81 9.24
C PHE A 70 6.53 13.02 8.74
N ASP A 71 7.69 12.75 8.12
CA ASP A 71 8.40 13.72 7.29
C ASP A 71 7.70 13.75 5.92
N TYR A 72 6.80 14.70 5.72
CA TYR A 72 5.92 14.75 4.56
C TYR A 72 6.68 14.96 3.25
N GLU A 73 7.79 15.70 3.27
CA GLU A 73 8.63 15.87 2.08
C GLU A 73 9.25 14.53 1.68
N ASP A 74 9.72 13.77 2.65
CA ASP A 74 10.25 12.43 2.40
C ASP A 74 9.14 11.45 1.96
N VAL A 75 7.92 11.54 2.51
CA VAL A 75 6.77 10.74 2.03
C VAL A 75 6.53 10.96 0.55
N VAL A 76 6.48 12.22 0.09
CA VAL A 76 6.26 12.57 -1.32
C VAL A 76 7.41 12.03 -2.19
N ALA A 77 8.65 12.30 -1.81
CA ALA A 77 9.83 11.83 -2.55
C ALA A 77 9.89 10.30 -2.66
N ARG A 78 9.51 9.57 -1.59
CA ARG A 78 9.49 8.11 -1.60
C ARG A 78 8.30 7.54 -2.36
N ALA A 79 7.16 8.21 -2.36
CA ALA A 79 6.03 7.83 -3.21
C ALA A 79 6.40 7.95 -4.68
N ASP A 80 7.09 9.02 -5.10
CA ASP A 80 7.59 9.19 -6.46
C ASP A 80 8.60 8.10 -6.83
N GLN A 81 9.59 7.84 -5.96
CA GLN A 81 10.58 6.77 -6.17
C GLN A 81 9.93 5.40 -6.34
N LEU A 82 8.95 5.09 -5.48
CA LEU A 82 8.24 3.81 -5.53
C LEU A 82 7.35 3.72 -6.78
N ALA A 83 6.71 4.80 -7.20
CA ALA A 83 5.92 4.84 -8.42
C ALA A 83 6.79 4.56 -9.66
N ASP A 84 7.94 5.20 -9.77
CA ASP A 84 8.87 5.01 -10.88
C ASP A 84 9.42 3.56 -10.88
N PHE A 85 9.72 3.00 -9.72
CA PHE A 85 10.07 1.59 -9.59
C PHE A 85 8.95 0.66 -10.08
N VAL A 86 7.69 0.91 -9.66
CA VAL A 86 6.54 0.10 -10.06
C VAL A 86 6.34 0.13 -11.57
N LEU A 87 6.42 1.29 -12.21
CA LEU A 87 6.27 1.43 -13.65
C LEU A 87 7.38 0.68 -14.39
N ALA A 88 8.64 0.85 -13.98
CA ALA A 88 9.80 0.15 -14.57
C ALA A 88 9.72 -1.38 -14.35
N ALA A 89 9.29 -1.83 -13.17
CA ALA A 89 9.14 -3.26 -12.88
C ALA A 89 8.01 -3.89 -13.73
N ARG A 90 6.89 -3.18 -13.90
CA ARG A 90 5.81 -3.66 -14.78
C ARG A 90 6.28 -3.85 -16.22
N GLU A 91 7.07 -2.94 -16.75
CA GLU A 91 7.67 -3.08 -18.07
C GLU A 91 8.66 -4.25 -18.11
N SER A 92 9.59 -4.32 -17.16
CA SER A 92 10.65 -5.32 -17.11
C SER A 92 10.14 -6.75 -16.98
N TYR A 93 9.03 -6.96 -16.26
CA TYR A 93 8.40 -8.26 -16.02
C TYR A 93 7.21 -8.55 -16.95
N GLY A 94 6.91 -7.67 -17.93
CA GLY A 94 5.79 -7.87 -18.86
C GLY A 94 4.42 -7.81 -18.18
N LEU A 95 4.25 -6.93 -17.20
CA LEU A 95 3.04 -6.81 -16.37
C LEU A 95 2.21 -5.56 -16.72
N THR A 96 2.56 -4.82 -17.77
CA THR A 96 1.99 -3.50 -18.08
C THR A 96 0.46 -3.53 -18.23
N ASP A 97 -0.06 -4.57 -18.90
CA ASP A 97 -1.50 -4.72 -19.18
C ASP A 97 -2.26 -5.45 -18.06
N ARG A 98 -1.56 -5.88 -17.00
CA ARG A 98 -2.20 -6.61 -15.91
C ARG A 98 -2.73 -5.63 -14.84
N ARG A 99 -3.89 -5.98 -14.28
CA ARG A 99 -4.41 -5.30 -13.07
C ARG A 99 -3.36 -5.34 -11.96
N LEU A 100 -3.07 -4.20 -11.34
CA LEU A 100 -2.14 -4.09 -10.23
C LEU A 100 -2.88 -3.61 -8.98
N VAL A 101 -2.68 -4.29 -7.87
CA VAL A 101 -3.24 -3.92 -6.56
C VAL A 101 -2.13 -3.81 -5.54
N ALA A 102 -1.97 -2.65 -4.93
CA ALA A 102 -1.06 -2.49 -3.80
C ALA A 102 -1.67 -3.11 -2.54
N VAL A 103 -0.89 -3.89 -1.80
CA VAL A 103 -1.27 -4.46 -0.51
C VAL A 103 -0.25 -4.01 0.52
N GLY A 104 -0.66 -3.25 1.51
CA GLY A 104 0.26 -2.70 2.51
C GLY A 104 -0.21 -2.89 3.94
N PHE A 105 0.75 -2.99 4.85
CA PHE A 105 0.51 -3.01 6.29
C PHE A 105 1.27 -1.88 6.98
N SER A 106 0.61 -1.13 7.88
CA SER A 106 1.24 -0.10 8.72
C SER A 106 2.00 0.94 7.86
N ASN A 107 3.31 1.08 8.01
CA ASN A 107 4.14 1.98 7.18
C ASN A 107 4.01 1.67 5.68
N GLY A 108 3.87 0.38 5.30
CA GLY A 108 3.59 -0.03 3.92
C GLY A 108 2.18 0.37 3.44
N ALA A 109 1.19 0.36 4.32
CA ALA A 109 -0.15 0.86 3.99
C ALA A 109 -0.13 2.40 3.81
N ASN A 110 0.68 3.11 4.58
CA ASN A 110 0.81 4.56 4.47
C ASN A 110 1.47 4.98 3.15
N ILE A 111 2.54 4.30 2.71
CA ILE A 111 3.14 4.59 1.41
C ILE A 111 2.22 4.18 0.25
N ALA A 112 1.45 3.09 0.37
CA ALA A 112 0.44 2.72 -0.62
C ALA A 112 -0.67 3.78 -0.73
N ALA A 113 -1.12 4.34 0.40
CA ALA A 113 -2.06 5.45 0.41
C ALA A 113 -1.47 6.71 -0.25
N ALA A 114 -0.19 7.00 0.01
CA ALA A 114 0.52 8.10 -0.66
C ALA A 114 0.59 7.89 -2.18
N LEU A 115 0.94 6.69 -2.64
CA LEU A 115 0.91 6.35 -4.08
C LEU A 115 -0.47 6.63 -4.69
N THR A 116 -1.54 6.15 -4.05
CA THR A 116 -2.90 6.31 -4.55
C THR A 116 -3.29 7.79 -4.67
N LEU A 117 -2.87 8.63 -3.70
CA LEU A 117 -3.19 10.05 -3.65
C LEU A 117 -2.32 10.92 -4.57
N LEU A 118 -1.07 10.53 -4.80
CA LEU A 118 -0.06 11.36 -5.46
C LEU A 118 0.31 10.87 -6.87
N ARG A 119 0.29 9.55 -7.09
CA ARG A 119 0.75 8.90 -8.32
C ARG A 119 -0.28 7.87 -8.84
N PRO A 120 -1.51 8.32 -9.18
CA PRO A 120 -2.54 7.43 -9.73
C PRO A 120 -2.18 6.81 -11.09
N ASP A 121 -1.12 7.29 -11.74
CA ASP A 121 -0.51 6.71 -12.91
C ASP A 121 0.14 5.33 -12.62
N ALA A 122 0.68 5.15 -11.42
CA ALA A 122 1.34 3.92 -11.00
C ALA A 122 0.39 2.94 -10.31
N VAL A 123 -0.48 3.44 -9.40
CA VAL A 123 -1.37 2.60 -8.58
C VAL A 123 -2.76 3.21 -8.45
N ARG A 124 -3.80 2.47 -8.87
CA ARG A 124 -5.21 2.85 -8.73
C ARG A 124 -6.01 1.95 -7.79
N GLU A 125 -5.47 0.81 -7.39
CA GLU A 125 -6.14 -0.09 -6.47
C GLU A 125 -5.24 -0.43 -5.29
N ALA A 126 -5.77 -0.31 -4.07
CA ALA A 126 -5.01 -0.58 -2.86
C ALA A 126 -5.84 -1.23 -1.75
N ALA A 127 -5.29 -2.27 -1.12
CA ALA A 127 -5.77 -2.88 0.12
C ALA A 127 -4.83 -2.49 1.27
N LEU A 128 -5.33 -1.68 2.19
CA LEU A 128 -4.56 -1.00 3.22
C LEU A 128 -4.94 -1.52 4.60
N PHE A 129 -3.98 -2.11 5.30
CA PHE A 129 -4.17 -2.60 6.67
C PHE A 129 -3.44 -1.69 7.67
N ALA A 130 -4.17 -1.17 8.64
CA ALA A 130 -3.70 -0.24 9.66
C ALA A 130 -3.08 1.05 9.06
N ALA A 131 -3.79 1.67 8.11
CA ALA A 131 -3.35 2.89 7.43
C ALA A 131 -3.73 4.16 8.19
N MET A 132 -2.84 5.17 8.07
CA MET A 132 -3.05 6.56 8.47
C MET A 132 -3.02 7.47 7.24
N LEU A 133 -3.45 8.71 7.42
CA LEU A 133 -3.26 9.76 6.41
C LEU A 133 -1.76 10.04 6.23
N PRO A 134 -1.18 9.78 5.03
CA PRO A 134 0.27 9.90 4.83
C PRO A 134 0.76 11.33 4.62
N VAL A 135 -0.11 12.20 4.09
CA VAL A 135 0.16 13.62 3.86
C VAL A 135 -1.03 14.46 4.30
N PRO A 136 -0.83 15.58 5.02
CA PRO A 136 -1.93 16.35 5.61
C PRO A 136 -2.81 17.04 4.58
N GLU A 137 -2.23 17.45 3.46
CA GLU A 137 -2.88 18.19 2.38
C GLU A 137 -2.52 17.58 1.02
N PRO A 138 -3.09 16.38 0.68
CA PRO A 138 -2.83 15.79 -0.62
C PRO A 138 -3.43 16.66 -1.74
N PRO A 139 -2.78 16.71 -2.92
CA PRO A 139 -3.27 17.52 -4.04
C PRO A 139 -4.69 17.15 -4.44
N ALA A 140 -5.44 18.13 -4.95
CA ALA A 140 -6.81 17.93 -5.40
C ALA A 140 -6.85 17.29 -6.81
N LEU A 141 -6.32 16.07 -6.94
CA LEU A 141 -6.41 15.28 -8.17
C LEU A 141 -7.78 14.60 -8.24
N ASP A 142 -8.32 14.47 -9.45
CA ASP A 142 -9.45 13.57 -9.69
C ASP A 142 -8.93 12.12 -9.76
N LEU A 143 -9.36 11.32 -8.80
CA LEU A 143 -8.98 9.93 -8.67
C LEU A 143 -10.11 8.97 -9.11
N ALA A 144 -11.02 9.42 -9.96
CA ALA A 144 -12.08 8.56 -10.50
C ALA A 144 -11.49 7.28 -11.12
N GLY A 145 -12.15 6.14 -10.87
CA GLY A 145 -11.67 4.82 -11.25
C GLY A 145 -10.59 4.24 -10.32
N THR A 146 -10.33 4.91 -9.20
CA THR A 146 -9.47 4.39 -8.13
C THR A 146 -10.33 3.69 -7.07
N ARG A 147 -9.85 2.55 -6.56
CA ARG A 147 -10.54 1.74 -5.55
C ARG A 147 -9.62 1.49 -4.36
N VAL A 148 -10.10 1.71 -3.15
CA VAL A 148 -9.31 1.50 -1.94
C VAL A 148 -10.12 0.72 -0.90
N PHE A 149 -9.55 -0.37 -0.42
CA PHE A 149 -10.00 -1.10 0.76
C PHE A 149 -9.15 -0.69 1.97
N LEU A 150 -9.79 -0.40 3.10
CA LEU A 150 -9.12 -0.11 4.36
C LEU A 150 -9.61 -1.04 5.48
N SER A 151 -8.66 -1.67 6.19
CA SER A 151 -8.95 -2.45 7.40
C SER A 151 -8.17 -1.89 8.58
N ASN A 152 -8.87 -1.36 9.59
CA ASN A 152 -8.25 -0.71 10.74
C ASN A 152 -8.86 -1.18 12.07
N GLY A 153 -7.99 -1.29 13.09
CA GLY A 153 -8.40 -1.59 14.46
C GLY A 153 -9.02 -0.37 15.16
N GLN A 154 -10.12 -0.59 15.87
CA GLN A 154 -10.78 0.48 16.64
C GLN A 154 -9.96 0.94 17.86
N ARG A 155 -9.04 0.10 18.33
CA ARG A 155 -8.17 0.36 19.49
C ARG A 155 -6.69 0.38 19.09
N ASP A 156 -6.41 0.79 17.86
CA ASP A 156 -5.04 0.87 17.35
C ASP A 156 -4.37 2.18 17.81
N PRO A 157 -3.36 2.11 18.70
CA PRO A 157 -2.66 3.31 19.18
C PRO A 157 -1.65 3.83 18.14
N MET A 158 -1.19 2.99 17.21
CA MET A 158 -0.17 3.34 16.20
C MET A 158 -0.80 3.92 14.93
N ALA A 159 -2.03 3.54 14.61
CA ALA A 159 -2.81 4.08 13.51
C ALA A 159 -4.17 4.58 14.02
N PRO A 160 -4.20 5.76 14.68
CA PRO A 160 -5.41 6.29 15.31
C PRO A 160 -6.57 6.40 14.32
N LEU A 161 -7.75 6.00 14.77
CA LEU A 161 -8.96 5.98 13.95
C LEU A 161 -9.27 7.34 13.31
N ALA A 162 -9.01 8.44 14.03
CA ALA A 162 -9.21 9.80 13.51
C ALA A 162 -8.36 10.08 12.25
N SER A 163 -7.10 9.62 12.21
CA SER A 163 -6.25 9.76 11.02
C SER A 163 -6.74 8.89 9.86
N ASN A 164 -7.20 7.67 10.15
CA ASN A 164 -7.83 6.82 9.15
C ASN A 164 -9.11 7.45 8.58
N GLU A 165 -9.96 8.03 9.42
CA GLU A 165 -11.18 8.71 8.98
C GLU A 165 -10.89 9.93 8.09
N GLN A 166 -9.83 10.67 8.39
CA GLN A 166 -9.36 11.75 7.51
C GLN A 166 -8.91 11.22 6.16
N LEU A 167 -8.14 10.12 6.13
CA LEU A 167 -7.74 9.47 4.87
C LEU A 167 -8.97 9.06 4.05
N VAL A 168 -9.95 8.40 4.66
CA VAL A 168 -11.20 8.00 4.00
C VAL A 168 -11.95 9.22 3.43
N LYS A 169 -12.01 10.32 4.19
CA LYS A 169 -12.63 11.57 3.74
C LYS A 169 -11.92 12.11 2.49
N PHE A 170 -10.60 12.26 2.52
CA PHE A 170 -9.83 12.78 1.39
C PHE A 170 -9.94 11.90 0.13
N LEU A 171 -9.97 10.59 0.29
CA LEU A 171 -10.16 9.66 -0.82
C LEU A 171 -11.55 9.86 -1.46
N ARG A 172 -12.62 9.90 -0.66
CA ARG A 172 -13.99 10.09 -1.14
C ARG A 172 -14.22 11.44 -1.82
N GLU A 173 -13.62 12.50 -1.28
CA GLU A 173 -13.68 13.85 -1.87
C GLU A 173 -13.00 13.92 -3.25
N ARG A 174 -12.18 12.93 -3.60
CA ARG A 174 -11.49 12.78 -4.89
C ARG A 174 -12.06 11.67 -5.78
N SER A 175 -13.32 11.30 -5.56
CA SER A 175 -14.04 10.30 -6.35
C SER A 175 -13.49 8.87 -6.25
N VAL A 176 -12.72 8.54 -5.20
CA VAL A 176 -12.26 7.17 -4.94
C VAL A 176 -13.41 6.31 -4.41
N GLU A 177 -13.55 5.09 -4.94
CA GLU A 177 -14.41 4.06 -4.35
C GLU A 177 -13.75 3.49 -3.10
N VAL A 178 -14.30 3.78 -1.92
CA VAL A 178 -13.72 3.39 -0.63
C VAL A 178 -14.58 2.38 0.08
N THR A 179 -14.02 1.18 0.31
CA THR A 179 -14.56 0.13 1.17
C THR A 179 -13.82 0.13 2.50
N THR A 180 -14.54 0.12 3.62
CA THR A 180 -13.93 0.11 4.95
C THR A 180 -14.35 -1.12 5.75
N HIS A 181 -13.37 -1.74 6.41
CA HIS A 181 -13.56 -2.79 7.40
C HIS A 181 -12.99 -2.31 8.74
N ARG A 182 -13.70 -2.56 9.84
CA ARG A 182 -13.26 -2.19 11.19
C ARG A 182 -13.37 -3.39 12.12
N HIS A 183 -12.29 -3.68 12.83
CA HIS A 183 -12.25 -4.74 13.83
C HIS A 183 -12.02 -4.17 15.24
N ALA A 184 -12.41 -4.88 16.27
CA ALA A 184 -12.30 -4.44 17.66
C ALA A 184 -10.86 -4.48 18.23
N GLY A 185 -9.89 -4.97 17.44
CA GLY A 185 -8.48 -5.12 17.83
C GLY A 185 -7.67 -3.83 17.76
N GLY A 186 -6.35 -3.98 17.89
CA GLY A 186 -5.33 -2.94 17.77
C GLY A 186 -4.60 -2.97 16.42
N HIS A 187 -3.26 -2.82 16.45
CA HIS A 187 -2.39 -2.72 15.28
C HIS A 187 -2.06 -4.09 14.68
N GLN A 188 -2.98 -4.69 13.95
CA GLN A 188 -2.83 -6.04 13.41
C GLN A 188 -3.69 -6.25 12.16
N ILE A 189 -3.32 -7.23 11.35
CA ILE A 189 -4.16 -7.80 10.30
C ILE A 189 -4.97 -8.93 10.93
N THR A 190 -6.28 -8.92 10.74
CA THR A 190 -7.17 -9.94 11.33
C THR A 190 -7.71 -10.89 10.27
N PRO A 191 -8.05 -12.14 10.61
CA PRO A 191 -8.63 -13.09 9.65
C PRO A 191 -9.89 -12.58 8.95
N ASP A 192 -10.78 -11.92 9.67
CA ASP A 192 -11.99 -11.29 9.11
C ASP A 192 -11.65 -10.11 8.19
N GLY A 193 -10.57 -9.35 8.48
CA GLY A 193 -10.04 -8.32 7.61
C GLY A 193 -9.46 -8.89 6.31
N ILE A 194 -8.79 -10.05 6.36
CA ILE A 194 -8.29 -10.75 5.17
C ILE A 194 -9.47 -11.23 4.32
N GLU A 195 -10.48 -11.86 4.91
CA GLU A 195 -11.66 -12.32 4.16
C GLU A 195 -12.42 -11.15 3.51
N ALA A 196 -12.55 -10.02 4.20
CA ALA A 196 -13.15 -8.82 3.61
C ALA A 196 -12.33 -8.28 2.44
N ALA A 197 -10.99 -8.30 2.53
CA ALA A 197 -10.10 -7.89 1.44
C ALA A 197 -10.18 -8.85 0.25
N LYS A 198 -10.26 -10.17 0.48
CA LYS A 198 -10.49 -11.17 -0.59
C LYS A 198 -11.79 -10.89 -1.35
N ALA A 199 -12.87 -10.66 -0.61
CA ALA A 199 -14.16 -10.34 -1.23
C ALA A 199 -14.09 -9.06 -2.07
N TRP A 200 -13.37 -8.02 -1.58
CA TRP A 200 -13.16 -6.79 -2.33
C TRP A 200 -12.27 -6.97 -3.57
N LEU A 201 -11.24 -7.82 -3.50
CA LEU A 201 -10.35 -8.13 -4.63
C LEU A 201 -11.05 -8.86 -5.77
N ALA A 202 -12.10 -9.64 -5.48
CA ALA A 202 -12.84 -10.45 -6.45
C ALA A 202 -13.65 -9.60 -7.46
N TYR A 203 -13.85 -8.32 -7.17
CA TYR A 203 -14.52 -7.35 -8.05
C TYR A 203 -13.50 -6.45 -8.72
#